data_6067e8a1da2aabe0871901716c3cff73
#
_entry.id   6067e8a1da2aabe0871901716c3cff73
#
_cell.length_a   1.000
_cell.length_b   1.000
_cell.length_c   1.000
_cell.angle_alpha   90.00
_cell.angle_beta   90.00
_cell.angle_gamma   90.00
#
_symmetry.space_group_name_H-M   'P 1'
#
loop_
_entity.id
_entity.type
_entity.pdbx_description
1 polymer ?
#
loop_
_entity_poly.entity_id
_entity_poly.type
_entity_poly.pdbx_seq_one_letter_code
_entity_poly.pdbx_strand_id
1 'polypeptide(L)'
;MKRRWLILGGLLLALAVAFFVLRVPDTDPDEMYAKYGTPPSQMLAIDGDRRIHVRDEGPRDAPVVMLLHGSNADLLTWQQWADALKNDYRVIRFDQRGHGLTGPAPDGNYSLDGFHADIDAVADALGVQRFALAGNSMGGAIAMGYAISNPERLEALILVDASGAPVEREGGGNLAFRLAAMPGVGNVMSQFLPRSLVERSL
;
A
#
# COMPACT_ATOMS: atom_id res chain seq x y z
N MET A 1 -3.18 50.99 -1.08
CA MET A 1 -4.03 49.78 -1.10
C MET A 1 -3.94 48.98 -2.42
N LYS A 2 -4.19 49.58 -3.59
CA LYS A 2 -4.19 48.91 -4.90
C LYS A 2 -2.91 48.13 -5.25
N ARG A 3 -1.72 48.67 -4.94
CA ARG A 3 -0.42 48.02 -5.22
C ARG A 3 -0.22 46.69 -4.44
N ARG A 4 -0.71 46.62 -3.19
CA ARG A 4 -0.62 45.39 -2.37
C ARG A 4 -1.50 44.26 -2.94
N TRP A 5 -2.67 44.62 -3.46
CA TRP A 5 -3.57 43.65 -4.11
C TRP A 5 -3.01 43.13 -5.45
N LEU A 6 -2.33 44.00 -6.23
CA LEU A 6 -1.64 43.56 -7.46
C LEU A 6 -0.47 42.63 -7.17
N ILE A 7 0.31 42.87 -6.13
CA ILE A 7 1.41 42.00 -5.71
C ILE A 7 0.85 40.67 -5.24
N LEU A 8 -0.20 40.65 -4.42
CA LEU A 8 -0.85 39.44 -3.94
C LEU A 8 -1.43 38.62 -5.10
N GLY A 9 -2.12 39.27 -6.05
CA GLY A 9 -2.64 38.64 -7.26
C GLY A 9 -1.54 38.04 -8.11
N GLY A 10 -0.43 38.72 -8.30
CA GLY A 10 0.73 38.20 -9.03
C GLY A 10 1.38 37.02 -8.33
N LEU A 11 1.47 37.01 -7.00
CA LEU A 11 1.98 35.88 -6.24
C LEU A 11 1.07 34.65 -6.33
N LEU A 12 -0.23 34.86 -6.19
CA LEU A 12 -1.22 33.77 -6.32
C LEU A 12 -1.20 33.17 -7.72
N LEU A 13 -1.09 33.99 -8.77
CA LEU A 13 -0.97 33.51 -10.14
C LEU A 13 0.32 32.72 -10.33
N ALA A 14 1.45 33.22 -9.83
CA ALA A 14 2.73 32.51 -9.90
C ALA A 14 2.68 31.16 -9.17
N LEU A 15 2.05 31.10 -7.98
CA LEU A 15 1.83 29.85 -7.26
C LEU A 15 0.92 28.89 -8.03
N ALA A 16 -0.17 29.38 -8.63
CA ALA A 16 -1.05 28.56 -9.45
C ALA A 16 -0.30 27.99 -10.67
N VAL A 17 0.46 28.81 -11.38
CA VAL A 17 1.28 28.36 -12.51
C VAL A 17 2.30 27.31 -12.06
N ALA A 18 3.01 27.56 -10.96
CA ALA A 18 3.95 26.62 -10.41
C ALA A 18 3.28 25.29 -10.03
N PHE A 19 2.08 25.34 -9.43
CA PHE A 19 1.29 24.14 -9.14
C PHE A 19 1.01 23.32 -10.41
N PHE A 20 0.48 23.93 -11.47
CA PHE A 20 0.15 23.22 -12.70
C PHE A 20 1.38 22.70 -13.47
N VAL A 21 2.52 23.39 -13.36
CA VAL A 21 3.77 22.96 -14.02
C VAL A 21 4.47 21.85 -13.26
N LEU A 22 4.41 21.88 -11.92
CA LEU A 22 5.17 20.95 -11.08
C LEU A 22 4.36 19.74 -10.62
N ARG A 23 3.03 19.74 -10.80
CA ARG A 23 2.22 18.59 -10.41
C ARG A 23 2.54 17.37 -11.26
N VAL A 24 2.59 16.21 -10.63
CA VAL A 24 2.64 14.91 -11.30
C VAL A 24 1.21 14.37 -11.33
N PRO A 25 0.56 14.26 -12.51
CA PRO A 25 -0.77 13.67 -12.58
C PRO A 25 -0.72 12.19 -12.20
N ASP A 26 -1.84 11.66 -11.71
CA ASP A 26 -1.99 10.24 -11.51
C ASP A 26 -1.78 9.46 -12.81
N THR A 27 -1.25 8.26 -12.69
CA THR A 27 -1.09 7.34 -13.82
C THR A 27 -2.45 6.78 -14.21
N ASP A 28 -2.61 6.50 -15.51
CA ASP A 28 -3.80 5.84 -16.02
C ASP A 28 -3.87 4.39 -15.49
N PRO A 29 -4.96 4.00 -14.79
CA PRO A 29 -5.09 2.64 -14.24
C PRO A 29 -5.02 1.54 -15.30
N ASP A 30 -5.58 1.77 -16.50
CA ASP A 30 -5.58 0.78 -17.58
C ASP A 30 -4.16 0.58 -18.15
N GLU A 31 -3.39 1.67 -18.27
CA GLU A 31 -1.98 1.61 -18.66
C GLU A 31 -1.16 0.85 -17.62
N MET A 32 -1.39 1.12 -16.34
CA MET A 32 -0.69 0.42 -15.26
C MET A 32 -1.07 -1.06 -15.22
N TYR A 33 -2.34 -1.40 -15.40
CA TYR A 33 -2.77 -2.79 -15.49
C TYR A 33 -2.16 -3.51 -16.70
N ALA A 34 -2.13 -2.88 -17.87
CA ALA A 34 -1.51 -3.46 -19.07
C ALA A 34 -0.02 -3.76 -18.86
N LYS A 35 0.67 -2.94 -18.06
CA LYS A 35 2.10 -3.07 -17.79
C LYS A 35 2.42 -4.08 -16.68
N TYR A 36 1.67 -4.10 -15.59
CA TYR A 36 1.98 -4.85 -14.38
C TYR A 36 1.00 -5.97 -14.05
N GLY A 37 -0.18 -5.98 -14.68
CA GLY A 37 -1.26 -6.94 -14.44
C GLY A 37 -1.14 -8.26 -15.22
N THR A 38 -0.02 -8.49 -15.94
CA THR A 38 0.20 -9.73 -16.67
C THR A 38 0.51 -10.92 -15.74
N PRO A 39 0.19 -12.17 -16.15
CA PRO A 39 0.47 -13.34 -15.33
C PRO A 39 1.90 -13.38 -14.76
N PRO A 40 2.08 -13.81 -13.50
CA PRO A 40 1.10 -14.46 -12.60
C PRO A 40 0.14 -13.51 -11.87
N SER A 41 0.13 -12.21 -12.20
CA SER A 41 -0.80 -11.23 -11.65
C SER A 41 -2.23 -11.52 -12.06
N GLN A 42 -3.18 -11.33 -11.14
CA GLN A 42 -4.61 -11.45 -11.38
C GLN A 42 -5.39 -10.45 -10.53
N MET A 43 -6.55 -10.01 -11.03
CA MET A 43 -7.50 -9.20 -10.27
C MET A 43 -8.54 -10.12 -9.63
N LEU A 44 -8.35 -10.45 -8.36
CA LEU A 44 -9.23 -11.30 -7.59
C LEU A 44 -10.50 -10.54 -7.22
N ALA A 45 -11.66 -11.04 -7.65
CA ALA A 45 -12.94 -10.51 -7.22
C ALA A 45 -13.22 -10.97 -5.79
N ILE A 46 -13.59 -10.03 -4.90
CA ILE A 46 -13.83 -10.31 -3.48
C ILE A 46 -15.28 -10.00 -3.08
N ASP A 47 -15.74 -8.75 -3.23
CA ASP A 47 -17.07 -8.31 -2.86
C ASP A 47 -17.67 -7.45 -3.97
N GLY A 48 -18.83 -7.79 -4.52
CA GLY A 48 -19.48 -7.01 -5.56
C GLY A 48 -18.52 -6.68 -6.69
N ASP A 49 -18.27 -5.39 -6.92
CA ASP A 49 -17.34 -4.91 -7.95
C ASP A 49 -15.89 -4.70 -7.43
N ARG A 50 -15.63 -4.98 -6.14
CA ARG A 50 -14.31 -4.77 -5.54
C ARG A 50 -13.35 -5.88 -5.96
N ARG A 51 -12.16 -5.48 -6.39
CA ARG A 51 -11.10 -6.39 -6.83
C ARG A 51 -9.80 -6.06 -6.12
N ILE A 52 -9.02 -7.09 -5.84
CA ILE A 52 -7.66 -6.96 -5.28
C ILE A 52 -6.67 -7.56 -6.27
N HIS A 53 -5.61 -6.83 -6.56
CA HIS A 53 -4.48 -7.33 -7.33
C HIS A 53 -3.68 -8.33 -6.50
N VAL A 54 -3.54 -9.56 -6.97
CA VAL A 54 -2.90 -10.65 -6.25
C VAL A 54 -1.99 -11.45 -7.16
N ARG A 55 -0.94 -12.03 -6.58
CA ARG A 55 -0.16 -13.14 -7.13
C ARG A 55 -0.23 -14.31 -6.19
N ASP A 56 -0.60 -15.47 -6.72
CA ASP A 56 -0.77 -16.73 -6.01
C ASP A 56 0.07 -17.80 -6.73
N GLU A 57 1.26 -18.06 -6.20
CA GLU A 57 2.31 -18.86 -6.84
C GLU A 57 2.70 -20.04 -5.95
N GLY A 58 3.17 -21.11 -6.58
CA GLY A 58 3.57 -22.35 -5.90
C GLY A 58 2.51 -23.44 -5.88
N PRO A 59 2.80 -24.61 -5.25
CA PRO A 59 1.88 -25.74 -5.20
C PRO A 59 0.63 -25.40 -4.39
N ARG A 60 -0.54 -25.79 -4.90
CA ARG A 60 -1.85 -25.44 -4.31
C ARG A 60 -2.12 -26.08 -2.94
N ASP A 61 -1.53 -27.21 -2.69
CA ASP A 61 -1.64 -28.04 -1.48
C ASP A 61 -0.47 -27.84 -0.50
N ALA A 62 0.49 -27.00 -0.85
CA ALA A 62 1.58 -26.64 0.05
C ALA A 62 1.12 -25.69 1.17
N PRO A 63 1.86 -25.63 2.29
CA PRO A 63 1.63 -24.63 3.33
C PRO A 63 1.64 -23.19 2.75
N VAL A 64 0.70 -22.38 3.22
CA VAL A 64 0.50 -21.02 2.67
C VAL A 64 1.33 -19.99 3.42
N VAL A 65 1.99 -19.12 2.66
CA VAL A 65 2.64 -17.90 3.17
C VAL A 65 2.02 -16.70 2.48
N MET A 66 1.41 -15.81 3.25
CA MET A 66 0.82 -14.56 2.77
C MET A 66 1.73 -13.38 3.13
N LEU A 67 2.00 -12.47 2.16
CA LEU A 67 3.01 -11.42 2.28
C LEU A 67 2.37 -10.04 2.10
N LEU A 68 2.49 -9.17 3.11
CA LEU A 68 1.98 -7.80 3.15
C LEU A 68 3.12 -6.79 2.99
N HIS A 69 3.06 -5.97 1.95
CA HIS A 69 4.06 -4.93 1.67
C HIS A 69 3.92 -3.70 2.59
N GLY A 70 4.91 -2.82 2.58
CA GLY A 70 4.93 -1.55 3.33
C GLY A 70 4.20 -0.41 2.63
N SER A 71 4.20 0.78 3.24
CA SER A 71 3.69 2.01 2.62
C SER A 71 4.49 2.37 1.37
N ASN A 72 3.83 2.97 0.38
CA ASN A 72 4.41 3.39 -0.90
C ASN A 72 5.12 2.25 -1.67
N ALA A 73 4.71 1.02 -1.43
CA ALA A 73 5.19 -0.18 -2.07
C ALA A 73 4.03 -0.97 -2.69
N ASP A 74 4.31 -2.06 -3.33
CA ASP A 74 3.34 -2.99 -3.91
C ASP A 74 3.78 -4.44 -3.66
N LEU A 75 3.01 -5.40 -4.15
CA LEU A 75 3.29 -6.83 -3.99
C LEU A 75 4.64 -7.28 -4.60
N LEU A 76 5.24 -6.49 -5.51
CA LEU A 76 6.53 -6.82 -6.12
C LEU A 76 7.71 -6.65 -5.15
N THR A 77 7.55 -5.88 -4.09
CA THR A 77 8.53 -5.78 -2.99
C THR A 77 8.94 -7.17 -2.48
N TRP A 78 8.03 -8.13 -2.53
CA TRP A 78 8.24 -9.50 -2.10
C TRP A 78 8.73 -10.46 -3.20
N GLN A 79 9.14 -9.95 -4.38
CA GLN A 79 9.49 -10.82 -5.52
C GLN A 79 10.60 -11.82 -5.18
N GLN A 80 11.67 -11.37 -4.51
CA GLN A 80 12.79 -12.24 -4.15
C GLN A 80 12.38 -13.32 -3.13
N TRP A 81 11.50 -12.98 -2.18
CA TRP A 81 10.96 -13.93 -1.22
C TRP A 81 10.05 -14.94 -1.91
N ALA A 82 9.18 -14.50 -2.80
CA ALA A 82 8.32 -15.38 -3.56
C ALA A 82 9.14 -16.36 -4.42
N ASP A 83 10.18 -15.88 -5.09
CA ASP A 83 11.05 -16.73 -5.90
C ASP A 83 11.81 -17.77 -5.08
N ALA A 84 12.18 -17.45 -3.84
CA ALA A 84 12.84 -18.38 -2.93
C ALA A 84 11.88 -19.42 -2.32
N LEU A 85 10.61 -19.03 -2.08
CA LEU A 85 9.66 -19.86 -1.32
C LEU A 85 8.72 -20.68 -2.20
N LYS A 86 8.42 -20.25 -3.42
CA LYS A 86 7.34 -20.82 -4.26
C LYS A 86 7.54 -22.28 -4.69
N ASN A 87 8.70 -22.86 -4.49
CA ASN A 87 8.92 -24.28 -4.77
C ASN A 87 8.36 -25.19 -3.67
N ASP A 88 8.33 -24.71 -2.43
CA ASP A 88 7.96 -25.46 -1.24
C ASP A 88 6.67 -24.95 -0.57
N TYR A 89 6.27 -23.71 -0.86
CA TYR A 89 5.12 -23.04 -0.28
C TYR A 89 4.20 -22.47 -1.35
N ARG A 90 2.91 -22.37 -1.02
CA ARG A 90 1.97 -21.53 -1.77
C ARG A 90 2.13 -20.10 -1.28
N VAL A 91 2.71 -19.24 -2.11
CA VAL A 91 3.00 -17.85 -1.79
C VAL A 91 1.93 -16.94 -2.35
N ILE A 92 1.18 -16.28 -1.45
CA ILE A 92 0.14 -15.33 -1.78
C ILE A 92 0.65 -13.94 -1.39
N ARG A 93 0.62 -13.00 -2.33
CA ARG A 93 0.95 -11.60 -2.09
C ARG A 93 -0.02 -10.72 -2.85
N PHE A 94 -0.44 -9.63 -2.26
CA PHE A 94 -1.42 -8.75 -2.87
C PHE A 94 -1.13 -7.29 -2.58
N ASP A 95 -1.59 -6.41 -3.46
CA ASP A 95 -1.56 -4.98 -3.24
C ASP A 95 -2.64 -4.61 -2.23
N GLN A 96 -2.21 -4.05 -1.10
CA GLN A 96 -3.12 -3.60 -0.06
C GLN A 96 -3.95 -2.41 -0.56
N ARG A 97 -5.12 -2.18 0.04
CA ARG A 97 -5.99 -1.02 -0.27
C ARG A 97 -5.20 0.29 -0.31
N GLY A 98 -5.43 1.10 -1.33
CA GLY A 98 -4.71 2.36 -1.55
C GLY A 98 -3.35 2.21 -2.25
N HIS A 99 -2.97 0.99 -2.67
CA HIS A 99 -1.67 0.72 -3.28
C HIS A 99 -1.80 -0.08 -4.58
N GLY A 100 -0.75 0.02 -5.40
CA GLY A 100 -0.57 -0.76 -6.62
C GLY A 100 -1.78 -0.79 -7.53
N LEU A 101 -2.08 -1.94 -8.14
CA LEU A 101 -3.23 -2.10 -9.03
C LEU A 101 -4.56 -2.33 -8.28
N THR A 102 -4.55 -2.57 -6.97
CA THR A 102 -5.76 -2.59 -6.14
C THR A 102 -6.40 -1.20 -6.08
N GLY A 103 -5.56 -0.15 -6.06
CA GLY A 103 -6.04 1.22 -6.04
C GLY A 103 -6.76 1.64 -4.75
N PRO A 104 -7.46 2.78 -4.76
CA PRO A 104 -8.08 3.35 -3.58
C PRO A 104 -9.24 2.49 -3.06
N ALA A 105 -9.43 2.46 -1.74
CA ALA A 105 -10.58 1.84 -1.12
C ALA A 105 -11.86 2.59 -1.52
N PRO A 106 -12.87 1.92 -2.12
CA PRO A 106 -14.07 2.59 -2.62
C PRO A 106 -14.88 3.28 -1.51
N ASP A 107 -14.81 2.74 -0.30
CA ASP A 107 -15.47 3.27 0.91
C ASP A 107 -14.63 4.28 1.68
N GLY A 108 -13.39 4.56 1.20
CA GLY A 108 -12.42 5.42 1.89
C GLY A 108 -11.95 4.87 3.24
N ASN A 109 -12.22 3.61 3.55
CA ASN A 109 -11.85 2.98 4.81
C ASN A 109 -10.40 2.47 4.77
N TYR A 110 -9.52 3.17 5.48
CA TYR A 110 -8.11 2.78 5.69
C TYR A 110 -7.81 2.46 7.16
N SER A 111 -8.84 2.03 7.90
CA SER A 111 -8.66 1.55 9.27
C SER A 111 -7.97 0.18 9.28
N LEU A 112 -7.43 -0.20 10.44
CA LEU A 112 -6.83 -1.52 10.63
C LEU A 112 -7.84 -2.65 10.30
N ASP A 113 -9.10 -2.50 10.75
CA ASP A 113 -10.17 -3.45 10.44
C ASP A 113 -10.43 -3.59 8.94
N GLY A 114 -10.31 -2.48 8.19
CA GLY A 114 -10.40 -2.52 6.74
C GLY A 114 -9.29 -3.36 6.10
N PHE A 115 -8.04 -3.21 6.54
CA PHE A 115 -6.92 -4.03 6.07
C PHE A 115 -7.09 -5.50 6.48
N HIS A 116 -7.58 -5.78 7.68
CA HIS A 116 -7.85 -7.15 8.14
C HIS A 116 -8.95 -7.81 7.29
N ALA A 117 -10.01 -7.07 6.94
CA ALA A 117 -11.06 -7.57 6.06
C ALA A 117 -10.52 -7.92 4.64
N ASP A 118 -9.52 -7.23 4.14
CA ASP A 118 -8.87 -7.59 2.87
C ASP A 118 -8.06 -8.88 2.98
N ILE A 119 -7.37 -9.10 4.10
CA ILE A 119 -6.64 -10.36 4.35
C ILE A 119 -7.62 -11.54 4.33
N ASP A 120 -8.74 -11.42 5.07
CA ASP A 120 -9.77 -12.44 5.09
C ASP A 120 -10.40 -12.67 3.72
N ALA A 121 -10.77 -11.59 3.03
CA ALA A 121 -11.38 -11.67 1.71
C ALA A 121 -10.48 -12.36 0.68
N VAL A 122 -9.17 -12.06 0.69
CA VAL A 122 -8.19 -12.73 -0.18
C VAL A 122 -8.04 -14.20 0.20
N ALA A 123 -7.90 -14.50 1.49
CA ALA A 123 -7.76 -15.87 1.97
C ALA A 123 -8.99 -16.72 1.60
N ASP A 124 -10.19 -16.21 1.86
CA ASP A 124 -11.45 -16.90 1.62
C ASP A 124 -11.72 -17.13 0.12
N ALA A 125 -11.46 -16.11 -0.71
CA ALA A 125 -11.61 -16.21 -2.16
C ALA A 125 -10.63 -17.23 -2.79
N LEU A 126 -9.46 -17.45 -2.16
CA LEU A 126 -8.46 -18.43 -2.57
C LEU A 126 -8.61 -19.79 -1.86
N GLY A 127 -9.63 -19.96 -1.02
CA GLY A 127 -9.92 -21.19 -0.27
C GLY A 127 -8.89 -21.51 0.81
N VAL A 128 -8.24 -20.46 1.38
CA VAL A 128 -7.19 -20.59 2.38
C VAL A 128 -7.78 -20.37 3.77
N GLN A 129 -7.68 -21.39 4.63
CA GLN A 129 -8.21 -21.30 6.00
C GLN A 129 -7.16 -20.83 7.02
N ARG A 130 -5.93 -21.33 6.89
CA ARG A 130 -4.82 -21.00 7.76
C ARG A 130 -3.56 -20.73 6.96
N PHE A 131 -2.73 -19.81 7.42
CA PHE A 131 -1.54 -19.36 6.70
C PHE A 131 -0.49 -18.77 7.64
N ALA A 132 0.77 -18.78 7.23
CA ALA A 132 1.79 -17.91 7.80
C ALA A 132 1.60 -16.51 7.23
N LEU A 133 1.60 -15.48 8.08
CA LEU A 133 1.46 -14.08 7.66
C LEU A 133 2.76 -13.34 7.88
N ALA A 134 3.32 -12.79 6.80
CA ALA A 134 4.50 -11.95 6.84
C ALA A 134 4.16 -10.51 6.49
N GLY A 135 4.72 -9.55 7.19
CA GLY A 135 4.51 -8.13 6.92
C GLY A 135 5.76 -7.28 7.08
N ASN A 136 5.97 -6.38 6.12
CA ASN A 136 7.04 -5.40 6.16
C ASN A 136 6.49 -4.01 6.52
N SER A 137 7.17 -3.28 7.39
CA SER A 137 6.86 -1.89 7.77
C SER A 137 5.36 -1.73 8.14
N MET A 138 4.56 -0.99 7.39
CA MET A 138 3.11 -0.86 7.55
C MET A 138 2.42 -2.24 7.50
N GLY A 139 2.79 -3.10 6.54
CA GLY A 139 2.27 -4.46 6.46
C GLY A 139 2.59 -5.29 7.70
N GLY A 140 3.72 -5.03 8.35
CA GLY A 140 4.07 -5.64 9.64
C GLY A 140 3.17 -5.19 10.78
N ALA A 141 2.80 -3.90 10.84
CA ALA A 141 1.83 -3.40 11.82
C ALA A 141 0.43 -4.02 11.61
N ILE A 142 0.01 -4.14 10.34
CA ILE A 142 -1.27 -4.78 9.98
C ILE A 142 -1.24 -6.26 10.36
N ALA A 143 -0.17 -6.98 10.01
CA ALA A 143 -0.01 -8.40 10.35
C ALA A 143 -0.01 -8.66 11.85
N MET A 144 0.62 -7.78 12.62
CA MET A 144 0.64 -7.86 14.09
C MET A 144 -0.76 -7.65 14.68
N GLY A 145 -1.50 -6.65 14.20
CA GLY A 145 -2.89 -6.44 14.60
C GLY A 145 -3.79 -7.62 14.23
N TYR A 146 -3.62 -8.16 13.02
CA TYR A 146 -4.36 -9.34 12.56
C TYR A 146 -4.09 -10.55 13.44
N ALA A 147 -2.84 -10.80 13.82
CA ALA A 147 -2.46 -11.91 14.68
C ALA A 147 -3.08 -11.83 16.10
N ILE A 148 -3.31 -10.61 16.58
CA ILE A 148 -3.98 -10.39 17.88
C ILE A 148 -5.48 -10.69 17.76
N SER A 149 -6.12 -10.30 16.66
CA SER A 149 -7.58 -10.40 16.49
C SER A 149 -8.03 -11.75 15.92
N ASN A 150 -7.18 -12.44 15.15
CA ASN A 150 -7.51 -13.67 14.42
C ASN A 150 -6.41 -14.74 14.59
N PRO A 151 -5.99 -15.07 15.82
CA PRO A 151 -4.87 -15.99 16.04
C PRO A 151 -5.13 -17.39 15.48
N GLU A 152 -6.40 -17.82 15.39
CA GLU A 152 -6.79 -19.12 14.86
C GLU A 152 -6.57 -19.28 13.36
N ARG A 153 -6.49 -18.16 12.62
CA ARG A 153 -6.19 -18.14 11.18
C ARG A 153 -4.69 -18.31 10.88
N LEU A 154 -3.82 -18.13 11.88
CA LEU A 154 -2.38 -18.09 11.66
C LEU A 154 -1.67 -19.38 12.07
N GLU A 155 -0.74 -19.82 11.21
CA GLU A 155 0.27 -20.82 11.51
C GLU A 155 1.55 -20.17 12.09
N ALA A 156 1.90 -18.98 11.58
CA ALA A 156 3.05 -18.21 12.04
C ALA A 156 2.86 -16.71 11.71
N LEU A 157 3.59 -15.88 12.45
CA LEU A 157 3.72 -14.45 12.18
C LEU A 157 5.19 -14.12 11.92
N ILE A 158 5.48 -13.44 10.81
CA ILE A 158 6.82 -13.01 10.41
C ILE A 158 6.81 -11.49 10.26
N LEU A 159 7.64 -10.81 11.03
CA LEU A 159 7.73 -9.35 11.03
C LEU A 159 9.07 -8.91 10.47
N VAL A 160 9.04 -8.09 9.42
CA VAL A 160 10.23 -7.54 8.76
C VAL A 160 10.18 -6.03 8.89
N ASP A 161 11.06 -5.46 9.70
CA ASP A 161 11.13 -4.02 9.99
C ASP A 161 9.75 -3.41 10.30
N ALA A 162 8.92 -4.13 11.06
CA ALA A 162 7.53 -3.81 11.30
C ALA A 162 7.36 -2.47 12.01
N SER A 163 6.41 -1.67 11.53
CA SER A 163 5.95 -0.47 12.24
C SER A 163 5.03 -0.87 13.41
N GLY A 164 4.79 0.08 14.34
CA GLY A 164 3.76 -0.09 15.39
C GLY A 164 4.27 -0.63 16.73
N ALA A 165 5.50 -1.12 16.82
CA ALA A 165 6.12 -1.35 18.14
C ALA A 165 6.36 0.00 18.84
N PRO A 166 6.12 0.11 20.16
CA PRO A 166 6.45 1.30 20.91
C PRO A 166 7.98 1.49 20.91
N VAL A 167 8.45 2.38 20.05
CA VAL A 167 9.85 2.79 20.02
C VAL A 167 9.92 4.18 20.60
N GLU A 168 10.70 4.36 21.66
CA GLU A 168 11.06 5.70 22.12
C GLU A 168 11.86 6.40 21.01
N ARG A 169 11.17 7.24 20.24
CA ARG A 169 11.84 8.08 19.26
C ARG A 169 12.24 9.38 19.94
N GLU A 170 13.51 9.58 20.14
CA GLU A 170 14.06 10.90 20.43
C GLU A 170 13.82 11.79 19.21
N GLY A 171 12.96 12.80 19.38
CA GLY A 171 12.56 13.73 18.32
C GLY A 171 11.21 13.39 17.70
N GLY A 172 10.31 14.33 17.67
CA GLY A 172 8.95 14.19 17.11
C GLY A 172 9.00 13.66 15.68
N GLY A 173 8.08 12.76 15.34
CA GLY A 173 8.01 12.04 14.06
C GLY A 173 8.20 12.94 12.82
N ASN A 174 8.56 12.33 11.71
CA ASN A 174 8.89 13.02 10.46
C ASN A 174 7.83 14.09 10.11
N LEU A 175 8.25 15.35 10.05
CA LEU A 175 7.39 16.49 9.77
C LEU A 175 6.58 16.30 8.47
N ALA A 176 7.17 15.65 7.46
CA ALA A 176 6.49 15.38 6.19
C ALA A 176 5.26 14.48 6.38
N PHE A 177 5.35 13.42 7.22
CA PHE A 177 4.19 12.58 7.53
C PHE A 177 3.12 13.35 8.32
N ARG A 178 3.53 14.20 9.25
CA ARG A 178 2.58 15.03 10.01
C ARG A 178 1.84 16.02 9.11
N LEU A 179 2.53 16.64 8.16
CA LEU A 179 1.94 17.56 7.18
C LEU A 179 1.03 16.79 6.21
N ALA A 180 1.47 15.62 5.72
CA ALA A 180 0.66 14.79 4.84
C ALA A 180 -0.64 14.28 5.50
N ALA A 181 -0.64 14.10 6.82
CA ALA A 181 -1.83 13.71 7.57
C ALA A 181 -2.83 14.87 7.81
N MET A 182 -2.46 16.13 7.51
CA MET A 182 -3.35 17.27 7.69
C MET A 182 -4.38 17.34 6.55
N PRO A 183 -5.70 17.52 6.86
CA PRO A 183 -6.74 17.64 5.85
C PRO A 183 -6.40 18.71 4.79
N GLY A 184 -6.48 18.35 3.53
CA GLY A 184 -6.16 19.22 2.38
C GLY A 184 -4.67 19.37 2.07
N VAL A 185 -3.79 19.36 3.06
CA VAL A 185 -2.33 19.45 2.86
C VAL A 185 -1.82 18.16 2.21
N GLY A 186 -2.26 16.99 2.68
CA GLY A 186 -1.91 15.70 2.09
C GLY A 186 -2.30 15.61 0.62
N ASN A 187 -3.51 16.06 0.27
CA ASN A 187 -4.00 16.06 -1.12
C ASN A 187 -3.17 16.95 -2.05
N VAL A 188 -2.62 18.04 -1.52
CA VAL A 188 -1.72 18.90 -2.29
C VAL A 188 -0.33 18.26 -2.38
N MET A 189 0.20 17.75 -1.26
CA MET A 189 1.54 17.13 -1.22
C MET A 189 1.64 15.89 -2.10
N SER A 190 0.59 15.06 -2.17
CA SER A 190 0.56 13.86 -3.02
C SER A 190 0.75 14.17 -4.51
N GLN A 191 0.41 15.39 -4.96
CA GLN A 191 0.57 15.81 -6.35
C GLN A 191 2.00 16.29 -6.68
N PHE A 192 2.88 16.41 -5.69
CA PHE A 192 4.24 16.92 -5.83
C PHE A 192 5.31 15.91 -5.42
N LEU A 193 5.04 14.61 -5.56
CA LEU A 193 6.06 13.61 -5.25
C LEU A 193 7.01 13.47 -6.48
N PRO A 194 8.16 14.20 -6.51
CA PRO A 194 9.04 14.11 -7.65
C PRO A 194 9.63 12.70 -7.72
N ARG A 195 9.62 12.11 -8.92
CA ARG A 195 10.21 10.80 -9.19
C ARG A 195 11.60 10.63 -8.57
N SER A 196 12.42 11.70 -8.59
CA SER A 196 13.75 11.72 -7.98
C SER A 196 13.79 11.53 -6.45
N LEU A 197 12.69 11.83 -5.74
CA LEU A 197 12.59 11.56 -4.30
C LEU A 197 12.23 10.09 -4.05
N VAL A 198 11.39 9.52 -4.89
CA VAL A 198 11.03 8.09 -4.82
C VAL A 198 12.25 7.23 -5.14
N GLU A 199 12.97 7.55 -6.22
CA GLU A 199 14.18 6.82 -6.65
C GLU A 199 15.32 6.86 -5.62
N ARG A 200 15.38 7.89 -4.75
CA ARG A 200 16.38 7.98 -3.68
C ARG A 200 16.00 7.22 -2.42
N SER A 201 14.75 6.79 -2.31
CA SER A 201 14.24 6.05 -1.14
C SER A 201 14.22 4.52 -1.37
N LEU A 202 14.55 4.10 -2.59
CA LEU A 202 14.75 2.69 -2.98
C LEU A 202 16.23 2.31 -2.89
#